data_9533c2a46d89306805d957c09ac3b34a
#
_entry.id   9533c2a46d89306805d957c09ac3b34a
#
_cell.length_a   1.000
_cell.length_b   1.000
_cell.length_c   1.000
_cell.angle_alpha   90.00
_cell.angle_beta   90.00
_cell.angle_gamma   90.00
#
_symmetry.space_group_name_H-M   'P 1'
#
loop_
_entity.id
_entity.type
_entity.pdbx_description
1 polymer ?
#
loop_
_entity_poly.entity_id
_entity_poly.type
_entity_poly.pdbx_seq_one_letter_code
_entity_poly.pdbx_strand_id
1 'polypeptide(L)'
;MKMNSQQFALFQKQLANVIKNSAFYQKKFAGLDPTSIRTQEDFETLPFTSKGDLREAYPLGLQGVPDKDIVRIHSSSGTTGTPVVIPYTAKDVDDWGEMFKRCYEFAGVTNE
;
A
#
# COMPACT_ATOMS: atom_id res chain seq x y z
N MET A 1 17.58 -5.28 -5.70
CA MET A 1 16.83 -5.71 -6.92
C MET A 1 16.33 -4.45 -7.60
N LYS A 2 16.58 -4.29 -8.91
CA LYS A 2 16.16 -3.10 -9.66
C LYS A 2 14.79 -3.37 -10.31
N MET A 3 13.91 -2.38 -10.28
CA MET A 3 12.63 -2.45 -10.99
C MET A 3 12.83 -2.45 -12.51
N ASN A 4 12.04 -3.23 -13.23
CA ASN A 4 11.97 -3.17 -14.69
C ASN A 4 10.96 -2.09 -15.15
N SER A 5 10.91 -1.81 -16.46
CA SER A 5 10.04 -0.75 -17.02
C SER A 5 8.56 -0.96 -16.71
N GLN A 6 8.08 -2.21 -16.71
CA GLN A 6 6.69 -2.53 -16.39
C GLN A 6 6.38 -2.25 -14.90
N GLN A 7 7.29 -2.60 -14.01
CA GLN A 7 7.16 -2.30 -12.58
C GLN A 7 7.16 -0.80 -12.31
N PHE A 8 8.02 -0.03 -13.01
CA PHE A 8 8.00 1.44 -12.91
C PHE A 8 6.67 2.03 -13.36
N ALA A 9 6.11 1.56 -14.48
CA ALA A 9 4.82 2.04 -14.97
C ALA A 9 3.68 1.76 -13.96
N LEU A 10 3.67 0.56 -13.37
CA LEU A 10 2.70 0.20 -12.31
C LEU A 10 2.91 1.05 -11.05
N PHE A 11 4.15 1.26 -10.65
CA PHE A 11 4.48 2.10 -9.49
C PHE A 11 4.03 3.55 -9.69
N GLN A 12 4.32 4.18 -10.83
CA GLN A 12 3.89 5.54 -11.14
C GLN A 12 2.37 5.67 -11.09
N LYS A 13 1.65 4.68 -11.65
CA LYS A 13 0.18 4.63 -11.60
C LYS A 13 -0.32 4.56 -10.15
N GLN A 14 0.28 3.72 -9.33
CA GLN A 14 -0.08 3.59 -7.93
C GLN A 14 0.26 4.85 -7.13
N LEU A 15 1.42 5.44 -7.37
CA LEU A 15 1.83 6.69 -6.74
C LEU A 15 0.86 7.83 -7.07
N ALA A 16 0.47 7.98 -8.33
CA ALA A 16 -0.53 8.95 -8.76
C ALA A 16 -1.88 8.73 -8.05
N ASN A 17 -2.30 7.46 -7.92
CA ASN A 17 -3.54 7.10 -7.25
C ASN A 17 -3.52 7.49 -5.77
N VAL A 18 -2.47 7.16 -5.03
CA VAL A 18 -2.40 7.47 -3.59
C VAL A 18 -2.24 8.96 -3.32
N ILE A 19 -1.49 9.69 -4.15
CA ILE A 19 -1.38 11.17 -4.06
C ILE A 19 -2.74 11.82 -4.30
N LYS A 20 -3.54 11.30 -5.24
CA LYS A 20 -4.86 11.85 -5.55
C LYS A 20 -5.90 11.57 -4.46
N ASN A 21 -5.88 10.37 -3.87
CA ASN A 21 -7.02 9.84 -3.12
C ASN A 21 -6.76 9.65 -1.62
N SER A 22 -5.50 9.64 -1.17
CA SER A 22 -5.16 9.47 0.24
C SER A 22 -4.72 10.79 0.86
N ALA A 23 -5.43 11.27 1.87
CA ALA A 23 -5.10 12.51 2.58
C ALA A 23 -3.67 12.50 3.16
N PHE A 24 -3.23 11.35 3.66
CA PHE A 24 -1.86 11.18 4.16
C PHE A 24 -0.82 11.35 3.05
N TYR A 25 -1.00 10.68 1.92
CA TYR A 25 -0.03 10.74 0.81
C TYR A 25 -0.09 12.06 0.03
N GLN A 26 -1.24 12.73 -0.03
CA GLN A 26 -1.32 14.11 -0.54
C GLN A 26 -0.37 15.04 0.23
N LYS A 27 -0.37 14.92 1.55
CA LYS A 27 0.49 15.73 2.41
C LYS A 27 1.96 15.30 2.32
N LYS A 28 2.21 13.99 2.37
CA LYS A 28 3.56 13.42 2.38
C LYS A 28 4.32 13.68 1.09
N PHE A 29 3.64 13.62 -0.05
CA PHE A 29 4.19 13.83 -1.40
C PHE A 29 3.77 15.16 -2.02
N ALA A 30 3.50 16.18 -1.19
CA ALA A 30 3.09 17.49 -1.69
C ALA A 30 4.11 18.04 -2.70
N GLY A 31 3.62 18.40 -3.91
CA GLY A 31 4.46 18.91 -4.98
C GLY A 31 5.22 17.86 -5.80
N LEU A 32 5.12 16.57 -5.46
CA LEU A 32 5.72 15.51 -6.26
C LEU A 32 4.89 15.20 -7.50
N ASP A 33 5.54 15.23 -8.66
CA ASP A 33 4.97 14.68 -9.91
C ASP A 33 5.29 13.19 -10.00
N PRO A 34 4.29 12.29 -9.98
CA PRO A 34 4.53 10.85 -10.11
C PRO A 34 5.31 10.45 -11.36
N THR A 35 5.19 11.22 -12.45
CA THR A 35 5.87 10.94 -13.72
C THR A 35 7.37 11.28 -13.68
N SER A 36 7.82 11.99 -12.66
CA SER A 36 9.25 12.29 -12.45
C SER A 36 10.04 11.09 -11.96
N ILE A 37 9.39 10.08 -11.37
CA ILE A 37 10.04 8.86 -10.87
C ILE A 37 10.22 7.88 -12.02
N ARG A 38 11.40 7.89 -12.64
CA ARG A 38 11.70 7.12 -13.87
C ARG A 38 12.82 6.13 -13.71
N THR A 39 13.66 6.31 -12.71
CA THR A 39 14.84 5.49 -12.45
C THR A 39 14.78 4.89 -11.05
N GLN A 40 15.65 3.92 -10.80
CA GLN A 40 15.82 3.35 -9.47
C GLN A 40 16.29 4.42 -8.47
N GLU A 41 17.16 5.29 -8.91
CA GLU A 41 17.67 6.42 -8.13
C GLU A 41 16.54 7.38 -7.73
N ASP A 42 15.65 7.75 -8.66
CA ASP A 42 14.48 8.58 -8.35
C ASP A 42 13.59 7.90 -7.30
N PHE A 43 13.32 6.61 -7.47
CA PHE A 43 12.53 5.82 -6.52
C PHE A 43 13.14 5.82 -5.11
N GLU A 44 14.45 5.70 -5.00
CA GLU A 44 15.18 5.66 -3.72
C GLU A 44 15.18 7.02 -2.99
N THR A 45 14.81 8.11 -3.67
CA THR A 45 14.63 9.42 -3.02
C THR A 45 13.31 9.55 -2.27
N LEU A 46 12.35 8.66 -2.50
CA LEU A 46 11.04 8.75 -1.87
C LEU A 46 11.13 8.42 -0.37
N PRO A 47 10.44 9.18 0.48
CA PRO A 47 10.43 8.92 1.91
C PRO A 47 9.67 7.62 2.24
N PHE A 48 10.19 6.86 3.20
CA PHE A 48 9.53 5.68 3.73
C PHE A 48 8.25 6.04 4.50
N THR A 49 7.30 5.12 4.51
CA THR A 49 6.16 5.13 5.44
C THR A 49 6.48 4.19 6.59
N SER A 50 6.43 4.71 7.80
CA SER A 50 6.73 3.98 9.04
C SER A 50 5.46 3.51 9.76
N LYS A 51 5.60 2.62 10.73
CA LYS A 51 4.49 2.24 11.61
C LYS A 51 3.97 3.42 12.45
N GLY A 52 4.81 4.42 12.73
CA GLY A 52 4.41 5.67 13.36
C GLY A 52 3.42 6.45 12.49
N ASP A 53 3.76 6.62 11.21
CA ASP A 53 2.87 7.28 10.23
C ASP A 53 1.49 6.61 10.16
N LEU A 54 1.44 5.25 10.18
CA LEU A 54 0.19 4.49 10.16
C LEU A 54 -0.68 4.76 11.40
N ARG A 55 -0.05 4.95 12.56
CA ARG A 55 -0.75 5.29 13.81
C ARG A 55 -1.23 6.72 13.85
N GLU A 56 -0.42 7.66 13.36
CA GLU A 56 -0.79 9.08 13.28
C GLU A 56 -1.95 9.31 12.30
N ALA A 57 -2.03 8.49 11.25
CA ALA A 57 -3.12 8.52 10.28
C ALA A 57 -4.39 7.77 10.75
N TYR A 58 -4.45 7.32 12.00
CA TYR A 58 -5.64 6.64 12.56
C TYR A 58 -6.91 7.51 12.45
N PRO A 59 -8.09 6.92 12.16
CA PRO A 59 -8.29 5.49 11.89
C PRO A 59 -8.02 5.06 10.43
N LEU A 60 -8.30 5.90 9.43
CA LEU A 60 -8.30 5.54 8.01
C LEU A 60 -7.58 6.57 7.11
N GLY A 61 -6.66 7.34 7.68
CA GLY A 61 -6.02 8.45 6.96
C GLY A 61 -5.17 8.03 5.75
N LEU A 62 -4.78 6.75 5.66
CA LEU A 62 -4.08 6.21 4.48
C LEU A 62 -5.03 5.69 3.39
N GLN A 63 -6.34 5.64 3.67
CA GLN A 63 -7.32 5.18 2.69
C GLN A 63 -7.22 5.95 1.38
N GLY A 64 -7.18 5.21 0.27
CA GLY A 64 -7.07 5.75 -1.09
C GLY A 64 -8.27 5.42 -1.98
N VAL A 65 -9.41 5.04 -1.39
CA VAL A 65 -10.65 4.69 -2.08
C VAL A 65 -11.86 5.20 -1.29
N PRO A 66 -13.04 5.39 -1.91
CA PRO A 66 -14.27 5.73 -1.19
C PRO A 66 -14.70 4.65 -0.20
N ASP A 67 -15.36 5.04 0.91
CA ASP A 67 -15.83 4.11 1.95
C ASP A 67 -16.70 2.97 1.41
N LYS A 68 -17.53 3.24 0.40
CA LYS A 68 -18.39 2.24 -0.24
C LYS A 68 -17.64 1.07 -0.87
N ASP A 69 -16.36 1.25 -1.18
CA ASP A 69 -15.51 0.23 -1.82
C ASP A 69 -14.74 -0.62 -0.77
N ILE A 70 -14.86 -0.27 0.51
CA ILE A 70 -14.27 -1.03 1.61
C ILE A 70 -15.15 -2.22 1.97
N VAL A 71 -14.62 -3.42 1.86
CA VAL A 71 -15.34 -4.68 2.17
C VAL A 71 -14.83 -5.34 3.46
N ARG A 72 -13.67 -4.94 3.95
CA ARG A 72 -13.06 -5.52 5.14
C ARG A 72 -12.14 -4.52 5.84
N ILE A 73 -12.08 -4.59 7.16
CA ILE A 73 -11.15 -3.82 7.98
C ILE A 73 -10.38 -4.78 8.87
N HIS A 74 -9.05 -4.64 8.89
CA HIS A 74 -8.18 -5.34 9.82
C HIS A 74 -7.52 -4.35 10.78
N SER A 75 -7.23 -4.82 11.98
CA SER A 75 -6.55 -4.03 13.00
C SER A 75 -5.44 -4.85 13.63
N SER A 76 -4.31 -4.21 13.92
CA SER A 76 -3.29 -4.79 14.78
C SER A 76 -3.77 -4.83 16.23
N SER A 77 -3.19 -5.72 17.05
CA SER A 77 -3.56 -5.88 18.46
C SER A 77 -3.40 -4.64 19.33
N GLY A 78 -2.64 -3.65 18.88
CA GLY A 78 -2.48 -2.38 19.60
C GLY A 78 -1.83 -2.48 20.99
N THR A 79 -1.05 -3.53 21.27
CA THR A 79 -0.41 -3.80 22.58
C THR A 79 0.44 -2.62 23.11
N THR A 80 0.88 -1.71 22.24
CA THR A 80 1.73 -0.57 22.58
C THR A 80 1.07 0.79 22.30
N GLY A 81 -0.28 0.89 22.30
CA GLY A 81 -1.01 2.15 22.07
C GLY A 81 -2.02 2.05 20.92
N THR A 82 -2.19 3.11 20.13
CA THR A 82 -3.14 3.17 19.02
C THR A 82 -2.91 2.03 18.02
N PRO A 83 -3.92 1.22 17.69
CA PRO A 83 -3.79 0.16 16.71
C PRO A 83 -3.57 0.73 15.30
N VAL A 84 -2.94 -0.07 14.45
CA VAL A 84 -2.94 0.19 13.01
C VAL A 84 -4.21 -0.40 12.42
N VAL A 85 -4.99 0.42 11.72
CA VAL A 85 -6.22 0.00 11.06
C VAL A 85 -6.01 0.06 9.55
N ILE A 86 -6.34 -1.02 8.86
CA ILE A 86 -6.14 -1.16 7.41
C ILE A 86 -7.46 -1.56 6.76
N PRO A 87 -8.05 -0.69 5.94
CA PRO A 87 -9.21 -1.02 5.12
C PRO A 87 -8.78 -1.75 3.84
N TYR A 88 -9.59 -2.70 3.40
CA TYR A 88 -9.37 -3.50 2.19
C TYR A 88 -10.56 -3.39 1.25
N THR A 89 -10.28 -3.21 -0.04
CA THR A 89 -11.26 -3.42 -1.12
C THR A 89 -11.40 -4.91 -1.42
N ALA A 90 -12.41 -5.30 -2.22
CA ALA A 90 -12.55 -6.66 -2.70
C ALA A 90 -11.29 -7.12 -3.46
N LYS A 91 -10.73 -6.23 -4.30
CA LYS A 91 -9.49 -6.52 -5.02
C LYS A 91 -8.30 -6.75 -4.09
N ASP A 92 -8.15 -5.96 -3.02
CA ASP A 92 -7.07 -6.16 -2.06
C ASP A 92 -7.17 -7.51 -1.35
N VAL A 93 -8.40 -7.98 -1.06
CA VAL A 93 -8.64 -9.30 -0.46
C VAL A 93 -8.25 -10.41 -1.43
N ASP A 94 -8.59 -10.28 -2.72
CA ASP A 94 -8.22 -11.24 -3.75
C ASP A 94 -6.71 -11.29 -3.97
N ASP A 95 -6.06 -10.12 -4.07
CA ASP A 95 -4.60 -10.01 -4.21
C ASP A 95 -3.88 -10.61 -3.00
N TRP A 96 -4.40 -10.40 -1.79
CA TRP A 96 -3.88 -11.00 -0.57
C TRP A 96 -4.01 -12.52 -0.57
N GLY A 97 -5.17 -13.04 -0.99
CA GLY A 97 -5.40 -14.47 -1.19
C GLY A 97 -4.39 -15.09 -2.16
N GLU A 98 -4.16 -14.44 -3.30
CA GLU A 98 -3.17 -14.89 -4.30
C GLU A 98 -1.73 -14.90 -3.74
N MET A 99 -1.36 -13.90 -2.94
CA MET A 99 -0.05 -13.86 -2.30
C MET A 99 0.14 -15.01 -1.30
N PHE A 100 -0.88 -15.32 -0.47
CA PHE A 100 -0.84 -16.44 0.44
C PHE A 100 -0.78 -17.78 -0.29
N LYS A 101 -1.56 -17.93 -1.37
CA LYS A 101 -1.50 -19.10 -2.23
C LYS A 101 -0.08 -19.39 -2.70
N ARG A 102 0.62 -18.39 -3.23
CA ARG A 102 2.03 -18.51 -3.66
C ARG A 102 2.96 -18.93 -2.52
N CYS A 103 2.75 -18.37 -1.33
CA CYS A 103 3.53 -18.76 -0.14
C CYS A 103 3.32 -20.24 0.22
N TYR A 104 2.07 -20.72 0.18
CA TYR A 104 1.76 -22.11 0.47
C TYR A 104 2.29 -23.06 -0.60
N GLU A 105 2.14 -22.72 -1.88
CA GLU A 105 2.69 -23.49 -3.00
C GLU A 105 4.22 -23.58 -2.88
N PHE A 106 4.89 -22.48 -2.54
CA PHE A 106 6.33 -22.48 -2.31
C PHE A 106 6.74 -23.37 -1.12
N ALA A 107 5.91 -23.46 -0.09
CA ALA A 107 6.11 -24.35 1.05
C ALA A 107 5.73 -25.82 0.77
N GLY A 108 5.29 -26.15 -0.45
CA GLY A 108 4.92 -27.50 -0.86
C GLY A 108 3.51 -27.93 -0.45
N VAL A 109 2.66 -27.00 -0.05
CA VAL A 109 1.23 -27.27 0.24
C VAL A 109 0.48 -27.39 -1.09
N THR A 110 -0.25 -28.49 -1.27
CA THR A 110 -1.10 -28.76 -2.44
C THR A 110 -2.57 -28.84 -2.03
N ASN A 111 -3.46 -28.97 -3.01
CA ASN A 111 -4.89 -29.17 -2.77
C ASN A 111 -5.27 -30.65 -2.48
N GLU A 112 -4.28 -31.51 -2.32
CA GLU A 112 -4.48 -32.94 -2.01
C GLU A 112 -4.41 -33.19 -0.51
#